data_00bfb63f5dae12e935667b9303ee0b2b
#
_entry.id   00bfb63f5dae12e935667b9303ee0b2b
#
_cell.length_a   1.000
_cell.length_b   1.000
_cell.length_c   1.000
_cell.angle_alpha   90.00
_cell.angle_beta   90.00
_cell.angle_gamma   90.00
#
_symmetry.space_group_name_H-M   'P 1'
#
loop_
_entity.id
_entity.type
_entity.pdbx_description
1 polymer ?
#
loop_
_entity_poly.entity_id
_entity_poly.type
_entity_poly.pdbx_seq_one_letter_code
_entity_poly.pdbx_strand_id
1 'polypeptide(L)'
;TTEFERIVEDWIATARHPKTGKLHTAMVYQPMLEVLAYLRANGFKTFIVSGGGIEFMRPWTERVYGIPPEQVIGSSIKTKYEVQDGRPVLRRLPAIDFIDDKAGKPVGIHTRIGRRPIAAFGNSTGDREMLEYTTQGGSGARLGGLVLHDDGQREYAYGPARGLPASKIGTFPPALDDEARRQGWVVISMKQDWR
;
A
#
# COMPACT_ATOMS: atom_id res chain seq x y z
N THR A 1 -5.84 16.07 -15.06
CA THR A 1 -5.49 15.48 -13.72
C THR A 1 -6.16 16.24 -12.59
N THR A 2 -6.08 17.57 -12.56
CA THR A 2 -6.65 18.42 -11.48
C THR A 2 -8.14 18.21 -11.24
N GLU A 3 -8.94 18.02 -12.29
CA GLU A 3 -10.36 17.70 -12.13
C GLU A 3 -10.58 16.34 -11.43
N PHE A 4 -9.79 15.34 -11.79
CA PHE A 4 -9.87 14.03 -11.14
C PHE A 4 -9.45 14.09 -9.67
N GLU A 5 -8.40 14.85 -9.36
CA GLU A 5 -7.96 15.10 -7.99
C GLU A 5 -9.09 15.68 -7.14
N ARG A 6 -9.76 16.73 -7.62
CA ARG A 6 -10.92 17.31 -6.94
C ARG A 6 -12.06 16.30 -6.74
N ILE A 7 -12.38 15.48 -7.75
CA ILE A 7 -13.39 14.43 -7.62
C ILE A 7 -13.02 13.44 -6.50
N VAL A 8 -11.75 13.06 -6.40
CA VAL A 8 -11.26 12.16 -5.34
C VAL A 8 -11.37 12.82 -3.99
N GLU A 9 -10.94 14.08 -3.84
CA GLU A 9 -11.03 14.83 -2.59
C GLU A 9 -12.47 14.95 -2.09
N ASP A 10 -13.40 15.35 -2.96
CA ASP A 10 -14.82 15.48 -2.65
C ASP A 10 -15.42 14.12 -2.22
N TRP A 11 -15.07 13.05 -2.93
CA TRP A 11 -15.57 11.72 -2.62
C TRP A 11 -15.00 11.19 -1.30
N ILE A 12 -13.70 11.23 -1.10
CA ILE A 12 -13.05 10.64 0.09
C ILE A 12 -13.38 11.40 1.38
N ALA A 13 -13.74 12.68 1.27
CA ALA A 13 -14.17 13.48 2.42
C ALA A 13 -15.48 12.98 3.05
N THR A 14 -16.34 12.34 2.24
CA THR A 14 -17.68 11.93 2.66
C THR A 14 -17.93 10.43 2.57
N ALA A 15 -17.12 9.70 1.78
CA ALA A 15 -17.32 8.28 1.54
C ALA A 15 -17.17 7.44 2.81
N ARG A 16 -18.16 6.61 3.07
CA ARG A 16 -18.22 5.76 4.25
C ARG A 16 -18.28 4.29 3.88
N HIS A 17 -17.64 3.49 4.69
CA HIS A 17 -17.69 2.05 4.55
C HIS A 17 -19.11 1.54 4.83
N PRO A 18 -19.74 0.76 3.94
CA PRO A 18 -21.17 0.42 4.00
C PRO A 18 -21.57 -0.38 5.25
N LYS A 19 -20.64 -1.18 5.81
CA LYS A 19 -20.93 -2.00 6.99
C LYS A 19 -20.65 -1.27 8.30
N THR A 20 -19.59 -0.48 8.38
CA THR A 20 -19.16 0.18 9.63
C THR A 20 -19.67 1.60 9.78
N GLY A 21 -20.07 2.25 8.69
CA GLY A 21 -20.45 3.67 8.65
C GLY A 21 -19.29 4.64 8.85
N LYS A 22 -18.06 4.13 9.10
CA LYS A 22 -16.86 4.96 9.28
C LYS A 22 -16.42 5.56 7.93
N LEU A 23 -15.83 6.75 7.96
CA LEU A 23 -15.13 7.28 6.79
C LEU A 23 -14.02 6.33 6.38
N HIS A 24 -13.78 6.13 5.09
CA HIS A 24 -12.68 5.29 4.63
C HIS A 24 -11.32 5.78 5.15
N THR A 25 -11.12 7.08 5.26
CA THR A 25 -9.92 7.69 5.83
C THR A 25 -9.73 7.49 7.35
N ALA A 26 -10.79 7.09 8.05
CA ALA A 26 -10.72 6.72 9.46
C ALA A 26 -10.51 5.21 9.68
N MET A 27 -10.51 4.41 8.61
CA MET A 27 -10.28 2.98 8.65
C MET A 27 -8.79 2.68 8.45
N VAL A 28 -7.99 3.07 9.42
CA VAL A 28 -6.53 2.93 9.44
C VAL A 28 -6.09 2.09 10.62
N TYR A 29 -4.93 1.50 10.53
CA TYR A 29 -4.34 0.71 11.61
C TYR A 29 -3.41 1.58 12.46
N GLN A 30 -3.84 1.89 13.68
CA GLN A 30 -3.07 2.72 14.60
C GLN A 30 -1.63 2.24 14.79
N PRO A 31 -1.33 0.94 14.98
CA PRO A 31 0.05 0.47 15.08
C PRO A 31 0.89 0.77 13.85
N MET A 32 0.30 0.73 12.64
CA MET A 32 1.03 1.11 11.42
C MET A 32 1.30 2.61 11.34
N LEU A 33 0.39 3.45 11.81
CA LEU A 33 0.65 4.90 11.91
C LEU A 33 1.81 5.19 12.86
N GLU A 34 1.90 4.48 13.98
CA GLU A 34 2.99 4.60 14.95
C GLU A 34 4.33 4.13 14.36
N VAL A 35 4.33 3.00 13.65
CA VAL A 35 5.52 2.51 12.92
C VAL A 35 5.99 3.56 11.89
N LEU A 36 5.08 4.13 11.11
CA LEU A 36 5.40 5.18 10.14
C LEU A 36 5.98 6.43 10.82
N ALA A 37 5.38 6.87 11.94
CA ALA A 37 5.88 8.00 12.70
C ALA A 37 7.26 7.71 13.30
N TYR A 38 7.46 6.54 13.90
CA TYR A 38 8.73 6.10 14.45
C TYR A 38 9.84 6.05 13.39
N LEU A 39 9.56 5.48 12.23
CA LEU A 39 10.53 5.41 11.13
C LEU A 39 10.93 6.81 10.67
N ARG A 40 9.98 7.72 10.46
CA ARG A 40 10.28 9.10 10.07
C ARG A 40 11.10 9.85 11.12
N ALA A 41 10.77 9.68 12.41
CA ALA A 41 11.51 10.27 13.51
C ALA A 41 12.98 9.79 13.57
N ASN A 42 13.26 8.61 13.02
CA ASN A 42 14.61 8.04 12.90
C ASN A 42 15.25 8.26 11.53
N GLY A 43 14.74 9.20 10.73
CA GLY A 43 15.36 9.62 9.46
C GLY A 43 15.04 8.71 8.25
N PHE A 44 14.12 7.75 8.38
CA PHE A 44 13.68 6.94 7.26
C PHE A 44 12.65 7.67 6.40
N LYS A 45 12.75 7.52 5.10
CA LYS A 45 11.67 7.88 4.17
C LYS A 45 10.68 6.73 4.07
N THR A 46 9.39 7.05 4.20
CA THR A 46 8.30 6.08 4.14
C THR A 46 7.52 6.25 2.83
N PHE A 47 7.14 5.15 2.20
CA PHE A 47 6.47 5.14 0.90
C PHE A 47 5.23 4.25 0.96
N ILE A 48 4.22 4.60 0.17
CA ILE A 48 3.12 3.69 -0.17
C ILE A 48 3.48 3.01 -1.50
N VAL A 49 3.31 1.68 -1.56
CA VAL A 49 3.47 0.87 -2.77
C VAL A 49 2.23 0.00 -2.93
N SER A 50 1.35 0.35 -3.86
CA SER A 50 0.00 -0.20 -3.92
C SER A 50 -0.44 -0.55 -5.35
N GLY A 51 -1.15 -1.66 -5.50
CA GLY A 51 -1.87 -1.99 -6.74
C GLY A 51 -3.00 -1.01 -7.10
N GLY A 52 -3.41 -0.16 -6.14
CA GLY A 52 -4.41 0.90 -6.36
C GLY A 52 -3.91 2.03 -7.25
N GLY A 53 -4.84 2.84 -7.76
CA GLY A 53 -4.52 3.97 -8.62
C GLY A 53 -3.74 5.06 -7.89
N ILE A 54 -2.55 5.40 -8.40
CA ILE A 54 -1.66 6.40 -7.80
C ILE A 54 -2.34 7.77 -7.64
N GLU A 55 -3.08 8.22 -8.66
CA GLU A 55 -3.76 9.51 -8.65
C GLU A 55 -4.99 9.54 -7.73
N PHE A 56 -5.54 8.37 -7.38
CA PHE A 56 -6.59 8.25 -6.37
C PHE A 56 -6.03 8.37 -4.95
N MET A 57 -4.81 7.90 -4.72
CA MET A 57 -4.21 7.90 -3.38
C MET A 57 -3.60 9.24 -2.99
N ARG A 58 -2.87 9.88 -3.89
CA ARG A 58 -2.11 11.10 -3.66
C ARG A 58 -2.86 12.25 -2.96
N PRO A 59 -4.14 12.54 -3.27
CA PRO A 59 -4.85 13.67 -2.69
C PRO A 59 -5.09 13.60 -1.18
N TRP A 60 -4.97 12.41 -0.57
CA TRP A 60 -5.34 12.24 0.83
C TRP A 60 -4.30 11.53 1.70
N THR A 61 -3.28 10.89 1.12
CA THR A 61 -2.32 10.07 1.87
C THR A 61 -1.45 10.88 2.83
N GLU A 62 -1.09 12.10 2.50
CA GLU A 62 -0.31 12.96 3.39
C GLU A 62 -1.09 13.29 4.67
N ARG A 63 -2.35 13.67 4.54
CA ARG A 63 -3.23 13.96 5.67
C ARG A 63 -3.46 12.74 6.57
N VAL A 64 -3.57 11.55 5.99
CA VAL A 64 -3.94 10.32 6.73
C VAL A 64 -2.73 9.58 7.27
N TYR A 65 -1.65 9.49 6.50
CA TYR A 65 -0.47 8.67 6.83
C TYR A 65 0.81 9.50 7.04
N GLY A 66 0.77 10.81 6.78
CA GLY A 66 1.97 11.65 6.73
C GLY A 66 2.91 11.25 5.59
N ILE A 67 2.39 10.70 4.50
CA ILE A 67 3.14 10.30 3.31
C ILE A 67 2.75 11.23 2.16
N PRO A 68 3.65 12.13 1.74
CA PRO A 68 3.35 13.11 0.71
C PRO A 68 3.20 12.47 -0.68
N PRO A 69 2.57 13.16 -1.64
CA PRO A 69 2.19 12.59 -2.94
C PRO A 69 3.37 12.04 -3.76
N GLU A 70 4.57 12.59 -3.63
CA GLU A 70 5.78 12.10 -4.30
C GLU A 70 6.32 10.79 -3.71
N GLN A 71 5.85 10.40 -2.53
CA GLN A 71 6.20 9.13 -1.87
C GLN A 71 5.11 8.06 -2.06
N VAL A 72 4.15 8.29 -2.93
CA VAL A 72 3.11 7.33 -3.30
C VAL A 72 3.44 6.69 -4.64
N ILE A 73 3.56 5.36 -4.65
CA ILE A 73 3.72 4.53 -5.83
C ILE A 73 2.44 3.71 -6.01
N GLY A 74 1.94 3.63 -7.22
CA GLY A 74 0.72 2.90 -7.51
C GLY A 74 0.53 2.65 -8.99
N SER A 75 -0.50 1.91 -9.34
CA SER A 75 -0.88 1.71 -10.72
C SER A 75 -1.27 3.04 -11.37
N SER A 76 -0.89 3.23 -12.62
CA SER A 76 -1.12 4.48 -13.34
C SER A 76 -1.80 4.25 -14.69
N ILE A 77 -2.49 5.28 -15.15
CA ILE A 77 -2.99 5.38 -16.52
C ILE A 77 -2.12 6.34 -17.32
N LYS A 78 -2.13 6.22 -18.63
CA LYS A 78 -1.39 7.11 -19.52
C LYS A 78 -1.91 8.53 -19.41
N THR A 79 -0.97 9.47 -19.44
CA THR A 79 -1.26 10.90 -19.49
C THR A 79 -0.63 11.51 -20.74
N LYS A 80 -1.23 12.60 -21.24
CA LYS A 80 -0.72 13.36 -22.37
C LYS A 80 -0.69 14.84 -22.01
N TYR A 81 0.43 15.49 -22.29
CA TYR A 81 0.52 16.94 -22.21
C TYR A 81 -0.27 17.57 -23.38
N GLU A 82 -1.10 18.54 -23.07
CA GLU A 82 -1.87 19.33 -24.05
C GLU A 82 -1.98 20.78 -23.57
N VAL A 83 -2.27 21.67 -24.53
CA VAL A 83 -2.66 23.05 -24.20
C VAL A 83 -4.15 23.20 -24.54
N GLN A 84 -4.97 23.46 -23.51
CA GLN A 84 -6.40 23.71 -23.64
C GLN A 84 -6.68 25.17 -23.26
N ASP A 85 -7.29 25.91 -24.14
CA ASP A 85 -7.61 27.33 -23.93
C ASP A 85 -6.41 28.18 -23.45
N GLY A 86 -5.24 27.94 -24.04
CA GLY A 86 -3.99 28.59 -23.67
C GLY A 86 -3.34 28.15 -22.37
N ARG A 87 -3.89 27.12 -21.69
CA ARG A 87 -3.37 26.60 -20.44
C ARG A 87 -2.75 25.19 -20.61
N PRO A 88 -1.55 24.94 -20.07
CA PRO A 88 -0.95 23.62 -20.10
C PRO A 88 -1.70 22.68 -19.15
N VAL A 89 -2.07 21.48 -19.62
CA VAL A 89 -2.77 20.46 -18.85
C VAL A 89 -2.18 19.07 -19.12
N LEU A 90 -2.32 18.17 -18.14
CA LEU A 90 -2.09 16.75 -18.33
C LEU A 90 -3.45 16.06 -18.46
N ARG A 91 -3.77 15.59 -19.65
CA ARG A 91 -4.99 14.84 -19.91
C ARG A 91 -4.79 13.37 -19.61
N ARG A 92 -5.72 12.78 -18.87
CA ARG A 92 -5.77 11.33 -18.60
C ARG A 92 -6.33 10.60 -19.83
N LEU A 93 -5.67 9.55 -20.26
CA LEU A 93 -6.11 8.71 -21.38
C LEU A 93 -6.74 7.41 -20.86
N PRO A 94 -7.70 6.81 -21.59
CA PRO A 94 -8.35 5.57 -21.18
C PRO A 94 -7.45 4.34 -21.50
N ALA A 95 -6.23 4.36 -21.00
CA ALA A 95 -5.27 3.28 -21.20
C ALA A 95 -4.36 3.15 -19.97
N ILE A 96 -4.09 1.90 -19.58
CA ILE A 96 -3.17 1.57 -18.51
C ILE A 96 -1.74 1.92 -18.97
N ASP A 97 -0.99 2.56 -18.08
CA ASP A 97 0.43 2.83 -18.23
C ASP A 97 1.27 1.83 -17.45
N PHE A 98 0.95 1.63 -16.18
CA PHE A 98 1.69 0.73 -15.29
C PHE A 98 0.76 0.06 -14.27
N ILE A 99 1.02 -1.22 -13.94
CA ILE A 99 0.33 -1.97 -12.89
C ILE A 99 1.33 -2.25 -11.77
N ASP A 100 1.11 -1.64 -10.60
CA ASP A 100 1.97 -1.74 -9.41
C ASP A 100 1.49 -2.85 -8.48
N ASP A 101 1.34 -4.06 -9.01
CA ASP A 101 0.94 -5.23 -8.24
C ASP A 101 1.91 -6.40 -8.48
N LYS A 102 2.08 -7.25 -7.47
CA LYS A 102 3.01 -8.40 -7.52
C LYS A 102 4.41 -7.97 -8.02
N ALA A 103 4.89 -8.55 -9.11
CA ALA A 103 6.17 -8.21 -9.73
C ALA A 103 6.27 -6.74 -10.21
N GLY A 104 5.15 -6.05 -10.37
CA GLY A 104 5.12 -4.62 -10.65
C GLY A 104 5.67 -3.78 -9.50
N LYS A 105 5.41 -4.17 -8.24
CA LYS A 105 5.86 -3.40 -7.06
C LYS A 105 7.38 -3.18 -7.01
N PRO A 106 8.26 -4.20 -7.14
CA PRO A 106 9.70 -3.97 -7.23
C PRO A 106 10.10 -3.07 -8.41
N VAL A 107 9.42 -3.18 -9.55
CA VAL A 107 9.67 -2.32 -10.72
C VAL A 107 9.30 -0.87 -10.41
N GLY A 108 8.11 -0.64 -9.82
CA GLY A 108 7.66 0.68 -9.37
C GLY A 108 8.62 1.30 -8.36
N ILE A 109 9.05 0.54 -7.37
CA ILE A 109 10.05 0.96 -6.37
C ILE A 109 11.35 1.37 -7.07
N HIS A 110 11.89 0.52 -7.95
CA HIS A 110 13.13 0.84 -8.67
C HIS A 110 12.99 2.13 -9.48
N THR A 111 11.92 2.26 -10.24
CA THR A 111 11.70 3.39 -11.15
C THR A 111 11.45 4.71 -10.40
N ARG A 112 10.72 4.68 -9.29
CA ARG A 112 10.28 5.89 -8.57
C ARG A 112 11.20 6.29 -7.42
N ILE A 113 11.81 5.32 -6.74
CA ILE A 113 12.68 5.58 -5.58
C ILE A 113 14.16 5.52 -5.97
N GLY A 114 14.56 4.67 -6.93
CA GLY A 114 15.94 4.47 -7.35
C GLY A 114 16.80 3.74 -6.32
N ARG A 115 16.20 3.23 -5.24
CA ARG A 115 16.90 2.50 -4.17
C ARG A 115 16.06 1.32 -3.72
N ARG A 116 16.74 0.22 -3.35
CA ARG A 116 16.08 -0.93 -2.73
C ARG A 116 15.67 -0.59 -1.30
N PRO A 117 14.42 -0.88 -0.89
CA PRO A 117 13.99 -0.69 0.49
C PRO A 117 14.80 -1.55 1.46
N ILE A 118 14.86 -1.13 2.72
CA ILE A 118 15.44 -1.91 3.82
C ILE A 118 14.37 -2.51 4.73
N ALA A 119 13.16 -2.00 4.65
CA ALA A 119 11.98 -2.58 5.27
C ALA A 119 10.77 -2.47 4.33
N ALA A 120 9.92 -3.49 4.34
CA ALA A 120 8.64 -3.47 3.65
C ALA A 120 7.59 -4.23 4.46
N PHE A 121 6.36 -3.73 4.40
CA PHE A 121 5.20 -4.34 5.06
C PHE A 121 4.12 -4.59 4.00
N GLY A 122 3.48 -5.73 4.10
CA GLY A 122 2.38 -6.12 3.24
C GLY A 122 1.39 -7.02 3.98
N ASN A 123 0.39 -7.55 3.29
CA ASN A 123 -0.62 -8.41 3.90
C ASN A 123 -1.11 -9.54 2.98
N SER A 124 -0.59 -9.64 1.79
CA SER A 124 -1.13 -10.57 0.79
C SER A 124 -0.10 -11.06 -0.20
N THR A 125 -0.53 -12.00 -1.06
CA THR A 125 0.24 -12.48 -2.21
C THR A 125 0.65 -11.38 -3.19
N GLY A 126 -0.07 -10.24 -3.20
CA GLY A 126 0.29 -9.09 -4.02
C GLY A 126 1.56 -8.37 -3.54
N ASP A 127 2.00 -8.65 -2.30
CA ASP A 127 3.17 -8.02 -1.68
C ASP A 127 4.41 -8.91 -1.68
N ARG A 128 4.26 -10.17 -2.07
CA ARG A 128 5.30 -11.19 -2.01
C ARG A 128 6.61 -10.72 -2.66
N GLU A 129 6.56 -10.29 -3.91
CA GLU A 129 7.74 -9.88 -4.67
C GLU A 129 8.37 -8.59 -4.12
N MET A 130 7.58 -7.71 -3.53
CA MET A 130 8.10 -6.53 -2.82
C MET A 130 8.90 -6.93 -1.57
N LEU A 131 8.38 -7.87 -0.78
CA LEU A 131 9.06 -8.40 0.41
C LEU A 131 10.35 -9.13 0.02
N GLU A 132 10.29 -9.99 -0.98
CA GLU A 132 11.44 -10.69 -1.54
C GLU A 132 12.51 -9.71 -2.05
N TYR A 133 12.10 -8.71 -2.84
CA TYR A 133 12.99 -7.67 -3.33
C TYR A 133 13.65 -6.87 -2.20
N THR A 134 12.91 -6.62 -1.11
CA THR A 134 13.42 -5.90 0.05
C THR A 134 14.40 -6.72 0.86
N THR A 135 14.10 -7.99 1.12
CA THR A 135 14.88 -8.82 2.08
C THR A 135 16.01 -9.58 1.44
N GLN A 136 15.89 -9.92 0.14
CA GLN A 136 16.93 -10.66 -0.57
C GLN A 136 17.75 -9.73 -1.47
N GLY A 137 19.05 -9.83 -1.43
CA GLY A 137 19.92 -9.10 -2.35
C GLY A 137 20.31 -7.69 -1.91
N GLY A 138 20.82 -7.55 -0.72
CA GLY A 138 21.45 -6.34 -0.20
C GLY A 138 22.33 -6.67 1.00
N SER A 139 23.28 -5.81 1.30
CA SER A 139 24.05 -5.88 2.53
C SER A 139 23.30 -5.22 3.70
N GLY A 140 23.52 -5.69 4.92
CA GLY A 140 22.95 -5.13 6.14
C GLY A 140 21.59 -5.69 6.54
N ALA A 141 21.05 -5.19 7.64
CA ALA A 141 19.78 -5.63 8.20
C ALA A 141 18.60 -5.27 7.27
N ARG A 142 17.69 -6.21 7.09
CA ARG A 142 16.50 -6.10 6.26
C ARG A 142 15.28 -6.61 7.00
N LEU A 143 14.14 -6.00 6.78
CA LEU A 143 12.88 -6.39 7.42
C LEU A 143 11.78 -6.59 6.36
N GLY A 144 11.19 -7.78 6.35
CA GLY A 144 9.91 -8.07 5.68
C GLY A 144 8.85 -8.34 6.73
N GLY A 145 7.74 -7.64 6.69
CA GLY A 145 6.59 -7.83 7.58
C GLY A 145 5.34 -8.20 6.80
N LEU A 146 4.62 -9.21 7.26
CA LEU A 146 3.31 -9.61 6.72
C LEU A 146 2.26 -9.51 7.82
N VAL A 147 1.28 -8.66 7.62
CA VAL A 147 0.14 -8.49 8.53
C VAL A 147 -0.88 -9.59 8.27
N LEU A 148 -1.17 -10.38 9.30
CA LEU A 148 -2.21 -11.39 9.29
C LEU A 148 -3.48 -10.80 9.90
N HIS A 149 -4.55 -10.75 9.10
CA HIS A 149 -5.85 -10.23 9.50
C HIS A 149 -6.66 -11.29 10.27
N ASP A 150 -6.30 -11.53 11.52
CA ASP A 150 -6.87 -12.58 12.38
C ASP A 150 -7.77 -12.05 13.50
N ASP A 151 -8.07 -10.77 13.54
CA ASP A 151 -8.94 -10.15 14.53
C ASP A 151 -10.35 -9.84 13.99
N GLY A 152 -11.23 -10.82 14.05
CA GLY A 152 -12.63 -10.67 13.63
C GLY A 152 -13.50 -9.78 14.55
N GLN A 153 -12.98 -9.32 15.70
CA GLN A 153 -13.72 -8.40 16.59
C GLN A 153 -13.51 -6.94 16.23
N ARG A 154 -12.26 -6.56 15.95
CA ARG A 154 -11.90 -5.16 15.59
C ARG A 154 -12.07 -4.86 14.10
N GLU A 155 -11.92 -5.90 13.26
CA GLU A 155 -12.07 -5.79 11.80
C GLU A 155 -12.64 -7.07 11.17
N TYR A 156 -12.33 -7.36 9.92
CA TYR A 156 -12.63 -8.63 9.26
C TYR A 156 -11.45 -9.58 9.41
N ALA A 157 -11.70 -10.79 9.92
CA ALA A 157 -10.73 -11.88 9.82
C ALA A 157 -10.80 -12.49 8.42
N TYR A 158 -9.67 -12.53 7.72
CA TYR A 158 -9.59 -13.09 6.36
C TYR A 158 -8.16 -13.51 5.99
N GLY A 159 -8.09 -14.30 4.91
CA GLY A 159 -6.88 -14.97 4.46
C GLY A 159 -6.92 -16.43 4.91
N PRO A 160 -6.81 -17.43 4.02
CA PRO A 160 -7.03 -18.83 4.39
C PRO A 160 -5.91 -19.44 5.26
N ALA A 161 -4.79 -18.74 5.44
CA ALA A 161 -3.75 -19.19 6.36
C ALA A 161 -4.29 -19.34 7.79
N ARG A 162 -3.79 -20.31 8.50
CA ARG A 162 -4.12 -20.58 9.91
C ARG A 162 -5.61 -20.76 10.18
N GLY A 163 -6.37 -21.28 9.19
CA GLY A 163 -7.79 -21.56 9.32
C GLY A 163 -8.71 -20.33 9.21
N LEU A 164 -8.20 -19.19 8.78
CA LEU A 164 -9.00 -18.00 8.57
C LEU A 164 -9.89 -18.11 7.32
N PRO A 165 -11.01 -17.36 7.24
CA PRO A 165 -11.88 -17.34 6.08
C PRO A 165 -11.14 -16.94 4.79
N ALA A 166 -11.52 -17.51 3.66
CA ALA A 166 -11.02 -17.11 2.36
C ALA A 166 -11.48 -15.71 1.98
N SER A 167 -10.63 -14.98 1.27
CA SER A 167 -10.94 -13.67 0.68
C SER A 167 -10.62 -13.67 -0.81
N LYS A 168 -11.38 -12.91 -1.58
CA LYS A 168 -11.09 -12.64 -3.00
C LYS A 168 -10.07 -11.52 -3.19
N ILE A 169 -9.88 -10.69 -2.18
CA ILE A 169 -9.01 -9.51 -2.20
C ILE A 169 -8.05 -9.64 -1.02
N GLY A 170 -6.77 -9.42 -1.26
CA GLY A 170 -5.77 -9.46 -0.20
C GLY A 170 -5.59 -10.85 0.41
N THR A 171 -5.43 -11.88 -0.41
CA THR A 171 -5.30 -13.26 0.06
C THR A 171 -3.98 -13.53 0.74
N PHE A 172 -4.04 -14.14 1.91
CA PHE A 172 -2.89 -14.65 2.66
C PHE A 172 -3.00 -16.17 2.81
N PRO A 173 -2.62 -16.96 1.78
CA PRO A 173 -2.77 -18.41 1.79
C PRO A 173 -1.70 -19.09 2.68
N PRO A 174 -1.91 -20.37 3.07
CA PRO A 174 -0.92 -21.15 3.83
C PRO A 174 0.46 -21.15 3.18
N ALA A 175 0.53 -21.22 1.85
CA ALA A 175 1.79 -21.19 1.11
C ALA A 175 2.60 -19.90 1.34
N LEU A 176 1.93 -18.75 1.52
CA LEU A 176 2.59 -17.48 1.83
C LEU A 176 3.07 -17.45 3.29
N ASP A 177 2.32 -18.04 4.24
CA ASP A 177 2.74 -18.19 5.65
C ASP A 177 3.99 -19.08 5.74
N ASP A 178 4.01 -20.19 5.01
CA ASP A 178 5.17 -21.07 4.94
C ASP A 178 6.38 -20.41 4.27
N GLU A 179 6.14 -19.63 3.23
CA GLU A 179 7.20 -18.85 2.58
C GLU A 179 7.76 -17.80 3.53
N ALA A 180 6.91 -17.07 4.23
CA ALA A 180 7.33 -16.08 5.23
C ALA A 180 8.31 -16.68 6.25
N ARG A 181 8.00 -17.86 6.76
CA ARG A 181 8.90 -18.58 7.68
C ARG A 181 10.24 -18.95 7.05
N ARG A 182 10.22 -19.47 5.81
CA ARG A 182 11.46 -19.84 5.10
C ARG A 182 12.33 -18.63 4.80
N GLN A 183 11.72 -17.49 4.51
CA GLN A 183 12.42 -16.25 4.15
C GLN A 183 12.80 -15.38 5.36
N GLY A 184 12.36 -15.77 6.57
CA GLY A 184 12.58 -15.00 7.78
C GLY A 184 11.76 -13.70 7.83
N TRP A 185 10.64 -13.64 7.12
CA TRP A 185 9.70 -12.52 7.24
C TRP A 185 8.89 -12.64 8.53
N VAL A 186 8.62 -11.52 9.17
CA VAL A 186 7.84 -11.46 10.40
C VAL A 186 6.36 -11.48 10.04
N VAL A 187 5.63 -12.48 10.51
CA VAL A 187 4.17 -12.49 10.42
C VAL A 187 3.59 -11.82 11.66
N ILE A 188 2.90 -10.71 11.46
CA ILE A 188 2.33 -9.86 12.49
C ILE A 188 0.84 -10.21 12.64
N SER A 189 0.46 -10.79 13.78
CA SER A 189 -0.93 -11.07 14.13
C SER A 189 -1.61 -9.81 14.65
N MET A 190 -2.66 -9.34 13.97
CA MET A 190 -3.42 -8.20 14.47
C MET A 190 -4.05 -8.45 15.83
N LYS A 191 -4.44 -9.70 16.10
CA LYS A 191 -5.06 -10.10 17.38
C LYS A 191 -4.07 -10.17 18.52
N GLN A 192 -2.85 -10.65 18.29
CA GLN A 192 -1.87 -10.94 19.34
C GLN A 192 -0.84 -9.84 19.51
N ASP A 193 -0.38 -9.24 18.40
CA ASP A 193 0.73 -8.29 18.39
C ASP A 193 0.25 -6.84 18.44
N TRP A 194 -0.96 -6.55 17.98
CA TRP A 194 -1.56 -5.21 18.00
C TRP A 194 -2.58 -5.09 19.14
N ARG A 195 -2.15 -4.58 20.27
CA ARG A 195 -2.95 -4.36 21.46
C ARG A 195 -3.27 -2.90 21.69
#